data_8e52a3f1cf1678f21cbfcf8b157984c9
#
_entry.id   8e52a3f1cf1678f21cbfcf8b157984c9
#
_cell.length_a   1.000
_cell.length_b   1.000
_cell.length_c   1.000
_cell.angle_alpha   90.00
_cell.angle_beta   90.00
_cell.angle_gamma   90.00
#
_symmetry.space_group_name_H-M   'P 1'
#
loop_
_entity.id
_entity.type
_entity.pdbx_description
1 polymer ?
#
loop_
_entity_poly.entity_id
_entity_poly.type
_entity_poly.pdbx_seq_one_letter_code
_entity_poly.pdbx_strand_id
1 'polypeptide(L)'
;LCTDFFQLAHLMFAKTKNINVGSAVMSLLTHGGPVGIAERVGSFLARHGIDKDEKRKLRIGFSAGRFEFMARPYGIVPRDIVEEAAWPALRGQIFAEACEIFLRLLNGEIVNSNVIRKTVLTRSNFRSDEDWQNVQNAVIERDSISNSPASIPLPTRYVFKALKKIPKDWT
;
A
#
# COMPACT_ATOMS: atom_id res chain seq x y z
N LEU A 1 -1.04 1.24 -24.67
CA LEU A 1 -0.55 2.32 -23.78
C LEU A 1 -1.76 2.94 -23.10
N CYS A 2 -1.85 2.81 -21.78
CA CYS A 2 -2.88 3.51 -21.00
C CYS A 2 -2.32 4.86 -20.56
N THR A 3 -3.12 5.90 -20.71
CA THR A 3 -2.83 7.21 -20.15
C THR A 3 -2.81 7.10 -18.62
N ASP A 4 -1.86 7.76 -17.97
CA ASP A 4 -1.85 7.86 -16.52
C ASP A 4 -3.17 8.47 -16.03
N PHE A 5 -3.78 7.83 -15.03
CA PHE A 5 -5.09 8.25 -14.53
C PHE A 5 -5.09 9.71 -14.05
N PHE A 6 -4.05 10.15 -13.36
CA PHE A 6 -3.99 11.52 -12.85
C PHE A 6 -3.83 12.55 -13.96
N GLN A 7 -3.06 12.23 -15.00
CA GLN A 7 -2.96 13.10 -16.17
C GLN A 7 -4.30 13.24 -16.87
N LEU A 8 -5.03 12.13 -17.03
CA LEU A 8 -6.38 12.17 -17.59
C LEU A 8 -7.33 12.96 -16.68
N ALA A 9 -7.28 12.76 -15.37
CA ALA A 9 -8.11 13.49 -14.41
C ALA A 9 -7.83 15.00 -14.47
N HIS A 10 -6.56 15.42 -14.54
CA HIS A 10 -6.19 16.83 -14.73
C HIS A 10 -6.78 17.40 -16.02
N LEU A 11 -6.68 16.69 -17.14
CA LEU A 11 -7.26 17.12 -18.41
C LEU A 11 -8.77 17.26 -18.32
N MET A 12 -9.45 16.27 -17.74
CA MET A 12 -10.91 16.28 -17.59
C MET A 12 -11.38 17.44 -16.70
N PHE A 13 -10.69 17.66 -15.58
CA PHE A 13 -11.01 18.81 -14.72
C PHE A 13 -10.71 20.15 -15.37
N ALA A 14 -9.69 20.24 -16.22
CA ALA A 14 -9.40 21.48 -16.97
C ALA A 14 -10.43 21.76 -18.07
N LYS A 15 -11.01 20.73 -18.67
CA LYS A 15 -11.92 20.86 -19.83
C LYS A 15 -13.41 20.79 -19.49
N THR A 16 -13.78 20.39 -18.27
CA THR A 16 -15.17 20.20 -17.86
C THR A 16 -15.47 20.93 -16.56
N LYS A 17 -16.76 21.19 -16.29
CA LYS A 17 -17.22 21.88 -15.07
C LYS A 17 -18.07 21.01 -14.15
N ASN A 18 -18.64 19.91 -14.64
CA ASN A 18 -19.68 19.17 -13.91
C ASN A 18 -19.40 17.66 -13.83
N ILE A 19 -18.26 17.15 -14.35
CA ILE A 19 -17.99 15.72 -14.42
C ILE A 19 -17.14 15.28 -13.21
N ASN A 20 -17.62 14.27 -12.50
CA ASN A 20 -16.79 13.52 -11.56
C ASN A 20 -15.89 12.56 -12.32
N VAL A 21 -14.64 12.42 -11.91
CA VAL A 21 -13.69 11.50 -12.52
C VAL A 21 -13.33 10.41 -11.53
N GLY A 22 -13.28 9.16 -12.00
CA GLY A 22 -12.93 8.04 -11.16
C GLY A 22 -12.01 7.04 -11.84
N SER A 23 -11.09 6.43 -11.09
CA SER A 23 -10.34 5.28 -11.56
C SER A 23 -11.16 4.00 -11.34
N ALA A 24 -11.06 3.06 -12.27
CA ALA A 24 -11.65 1.74 -12.09
C ALA A 24 -10.97 1.00 -10.94
N VAL A 25 -9.69 0.71 -11.07
CA VAL A 25 -8.85 0.20 -9.99
C VAL A 25 -7.40 0.60 -10.25
N MET A 26 -6.74 1.13 -9.25
CA MET A 26 -5.31 1.45 -9.26
C MET A 26 -4.59 0.53 -8.26
N SER A 27 -3.49 -0.07 -8.65
CA SER A 27 -2.68 -0.85 -7.71
C SER A 27 -1.87 0.09 -6.83
N LEU A 28 -2.20 0.14 -5.56
CA LEU A 28 -1.49 0.93 -4.57
C LEU A 28 -0.05 0.43 -4.35
N LEU A 29 0.23 -0.81 -4.72
CA LEU A 29 1.55 -1.42 -4.55
C LEU A 29 2.51 -1.16 -5.71
N THR A 30 2.00 -0.82 -6.91
CA THR A 30 2.81 -0.79 -8.14
C THR A 30 2.97 0.59 -8.79
N HIS A 31 2.14 1.56 -8.46
CA HIS A 31 2.16 2.90 -9.09
C HIS A 31 2.95 3.93 -8.28
N GLY A 32 4.14 3.54 -7.82
CA GLY A 32 4.96 4.38 -6.94
C GLY A 32 4.67 4.18 -5.45
N GLY A 33 3.85 3.16 -5.12
CA GLY A 33 3.48 2.83 -3.75
C GLY A 33 2.57 3.87 -3.10
N PRO A 34 2.27 3.71 -1.82
CA PRO A 34 1.34 4.60 -1.11
C PRO A 34 1.83 6.05 -1.05
N VAL A 35 3.14 6.26 -0.98
CA VAL A 35 3.73 7.61 -0.92
C VAL A 35 3.57 8.32 -2.26
N GLY A 36 3.98 7.68 -3.37
CA GLY A 36 3.88 8.29 -4.70
C GLY A 36 2.44 8.57 -5.13
N ILE A 37 1.49 7.72 -4.74
CA ILE A 37 0.07 7.98 -5.00
C ILE A 37 -0.47 9.10 -4.12
N ALA A 38 -0.09 9.16 -2.83
CA ALA A 38 -0.48 10.27 -1.95
C ALA A 38 0.03 11.62 -2.48
N GLU A 39 1.26 11.67 -2.97
CA GLU A 39 1.85 12.86 -3.59
C GLU A 39 1.07 13.30 -4.84
N ARG A 40 0.70 12.36 -5.72
CA ARG A 40 -0.11 12.65 -6.91
C ARG A 40 -1.52 13.16 -6.56
N VAL A 41 -2.15 12.55 -5.55
CA VAL A 41 -3.45 13.02 -5.05
C VAL A 41 -3.31 14.41 -4.43
N GLY A 42 -2.28 14.63 -3.60
CA GLY A 42 -1.98 15.95 -3.02
C GLY A 42 -1.79 17.01 -4.09
N SER A 43 -1.01 16.71 -5.13
CA SER A 43 -0.80 17.62 -6.28
C SER A 43 -2.11 17.90 -7.04
N PHE A 44 -2.96 16.88 -7.21
CA PHE A 44 -4.27 17.06 -7.83
C PHE A 44 -5.16 17.96 -6.99
N LEU A 45 -5.23 17.74 -5.69
CA LEU A 45 -6.03 18.54 -4.76
C LEU A 45 -5.53 19.99 -4.67
N ALA A 46 -4.21 20.20 -4.66
CA ALA A 46 -3.61 21.52 -4.67
C ALA A 46 -4.03 22.32 -5.91
N ARG A 47 -4.20 21.65 -7.05
CA ARG A 47 -4.58 22.31 -8.30
C ARG A 47 -6.07 22.50 -8.50
N HIS A 48 -6.89 21.55 -8.05
CA HIS A 48 -8.32 21.50 -8.36
C HIS A 48 -9.24 21.48 -7.14
N GLY A 49 -8.72 21.23 -5.95
CA GLY A 49 -9.51 21.01 -4.74
C GLY A 49 -9.40 22.11 -3.69
N ILE A 50 -8.58 23.14 -3.93
CA ILE A 50 -8.44 24.27 -3.00
C ILE A 50 -9.64 25.24 -3.09
N ASP A 51 -10.30 25.28 -4.24
CA ASP A 51 -11.49 26.10 -4.41
C ASP A 51 -12.65 25.50 -3.59
N LYS A 52 -13.15 26.25 -2.63
CA LYS A 52 -14.28 25.85 -1.78
C LYS A 52 -15.57 25.61 -2.57
N ASP A 53 -15.66 26.17 -3.77
CA ASP A 53 -16.80 26.03 -4.66
C ASP A 53 -16.69 24.81 -5.60
N GLU A 54 -15.57 24.10 -5.58
CA GLU A 54 -15.38 22.89 -6.39
C GLU A 54 -16.28 21.74 -5.90
N LYS A 55 -17.28 21.41 -6.70
CA LYS A 55 -18.27 20.37 -6.38
C LYS A 55 -17.94 19.00 -6.99
N ARG A 56 -17.02 18.97 -7.96
CA ARG A 56 -16.63 17.74 -8.62
C ARG A 56 -15.80 16.86 -7.68
N LYS A 57 -15.84 15.57 -7.91
CA LYS A 57 -15.15 14.57 -7.07
C LYS A 57 -14.17 13.77 -7.90
N LEU A 58 -12.98 13.58 -7.35
CA LEU A 58 -12.05 12.55 -7.76
C LEU A 58 -12.34 11.31 -6.92
N ARG A 59 -12.70 10.21 -7.57
CA ARG A 59 -12.94 8.91 -6.93
C ARG A 59 -11.83 7.95 -7.31
N ILE A 60 -11.16 7.38 -6.32
CA ILE A 60 -10.02 6.49 -6.56
C ILE A 60 -10.34 5.12 -5.98
N GLY A 61 -10.41 4.12 -6.84
CA GLY A 61 -10.51 2.72 -6.44
C GLY A 61 -9.12 2.10 -6.34
N PHE A 62 -8.84 1.35 -5.29
CA PHE A 62 -7.57 0.70 -5.06
C PHE A 62 -7.68 -0.82 -5.04
N SER A 63 -6.57 -1.48 -5.37
CA SER A 63 -6.41 -2.93 -5.24
C SER A 63 -4.97 -3.27 -4.86
N ALA A 64 -4.79 -4.53 -4.40
CA ALA A 64 -3.47 -5.12 -4.21
C ALA A 64 -2.72 -5.40 -5.52
N GLY A 65 -3.37 -5.19 -6.67
CA GLY A 65 -2.88 -5.61 -7.98
C GLY A 65 -3.16 -7.08 -8.27
N ARG A 66 -3.54 -7.38 -9.52
CA ARG A 66 -3.90 -8.73 -9.95
C ARG A 66 -2.67 -9.57 -10.32
N PHE A 67 -1.68 -8.94 -10.93
CA PHE A 67 -0.57 -9.64 -11.55
C PHE A 67 0.72 -9.47 -10.75
N GLU A 68 1.31 -10.55 -10.32
CA GLU A 68 2.56 -10.56 -9.55
C GLU A 68 3.74 -9.96 -10.31
N PHE A 69 3.85 -10.22 -11.61
CA PHE A 69 4.94 -9.69 -12.42
C PHE A 69 4.99 -8.15 -12.41
N MET A 70 3.84 -7.48 -12.19
CA MET A 70 3.80 -6.02 -12.07
C MET A 70 4.29 -5.52 -10.72
N ALA A 71 4.20 -6.33 -9.67
CA ALA A 71 4.62 -5.97 -8.32
C ALA A 71 6.12 -6.27 -8.10
N ARG A 72 6.68 -7.22 -8.81
CA ARG A 72 8.07 -7.66 -8.69
C ARG A 72 9.10 -6.54 -8.87
N PRO A 73 9.01 -5.64 -9.89
CA PRO A 73 9.92 -4.51 -10.03
C PRO A 73 9.90 -3.52 -8.86
N TYR A 74 8.84 -3.55 -8.05
CA TYR A 74 8.69 -2.71 -6.86
C TYR A 74 9.07 -3.42 -5.55
N GLY A 75 9.72 -4.59 -5.64
CA GLY A 75 10.13 -5.36 -4.48
C GLY A 75 8.99 -6.03 -3.71
N ILE A 76 7.79 -6.10 -4.30
CA ILE A 76 6.64 -6.80 -3.70
C ILE A 76 6.71 -8.27 -4.09
N VAL A 77 7.61 -8.96 -3.44
CA VAL A 77 7.87 -10.40 -3.60
C VAL A 77 8.08 -11.04 -2.23
N PRO A 78 7.91 -12.34 -2.07
CA PRO A 78 8.34 -13.04 -0.83
C PRO A 78 9.82 -12.77 -0.54
N ARG A 79 10.18 -12.59 0.72
CA ARG A 79 11.56 -12.33 1.15
C ARG A 79 12.24 -13.58 1.70
N ASP A 80 11.44 -14.55 2.15
CA ASP A 80 11.90 -15.83 2.70
C ASP A 80 10.84 -16.92 2.50
N ILE A 81 11.13 -18.15 2.92
CA ILE A 81 10.25 -19.31 2.80
C ILE A 81 8.91 -19.14 3.56
N VAL A 82 8.92 -18.41 4.66
CA VAL A 82 7.70 -18.13 5.45
C VAL A 82 6.77 -17.19 4.69
N GLU A 83 7.33 -16.12 4.12
CA GLU A 83 6.55 -15.21 3.29
C GLU A 83 6.06 -15.89 2.00
N GLU A 84 6.84 -16.80 1.43
CA GLU A 84 6.42 -17.57 0.25
C GLU A 84 5.22 -18.46 0.56
N ALA A 85 5.29 -19.24 1.64
CA ALA A 85 4.18 -20.06 2.12
C ALA A 85 2.93 -19.22 2.46
N ALA A 86 3.13 -18.04 3.07
CA ALA A 86 2.05 -17.14 3.47
C ALA A 86 1.56 -16.21 2.35
N TRP A 87 2.15 -16.24 1.16
CA TRP A 87 1.99 -15.21 0.15
C TRP A 87 0.55 -14.86 -0.23
N PRO A 88 -0.37 -15.83 -0.40
CA PRO A 88 -1.77 -15.52 -0.71
C PRO A 88 -2.46 -14.64 0.33
N ALA A 89 -2.18 -14.87 1.62
CA ALA A 89 -2.71 -14.07 2.72
C ALA A 89 -1.91 -12.77 2.92
N LEU A 90 -0.59 -12.85 2.79
CA LEU A 90 0.32 -11.74 3.03
C LEU A 90 0.12 -10.57 2.07
N ARG A 91 -0.19 -10.82 0.80
CA ARG A 91 -0.48 -9.75 -0.18
C ARG A 91 -1.63 -8.84 0.26
N GLY A 92 -2.67 -9.41 0.85
CA GLY A 92 -3.78 -8.64 1.41
C GLY A 92 -3.35 -7.75 2.58
N GLN A 93 -2.46 -8.26 3.42
CA GLN A 93 -1.93 -7.51 4.57
C GLN A 93 -0.99 -6.38 4.12
N ILE A 94 -0.11 -6.63 3.14
CA ILE A 94 0.75 -5.60 2.55
C ILE A 94 -0.10 -4.48 1.93
N PHE A 95 -1.19 -4.84 1.26
CA PHE A 95 -2.12 -3.86 0.70
C PHE A 95 -2.82 -3.04 1.79
N ALA A 96 -3.27 -3.68 2.88
CA ALA A 96 -3.88 -2.97 4.01
C ALA A 96 -2.90 -1.99 4.67
N GLU A 97 -1.63 -2.38 4.82
CA GLU A 97 -0.55 -1.52 5.29
C GLU A 97 -0.33 -0.31 4.35
N ALA A 98 -0.30 -0.56 3.05
CA ALA A 98 -0.17 0.51 2.04
C ALA A 98 -1.37 1.48 2.06
N CYS A 99 -2.59 0.98 2.24
CA CYS A 99 -3.78 1.81 2.39
C CYS A 99 -3.70 2.69 3.63
N GLU A 100 -3.27 2.14 4.75
CA GLU A 100 -3.09 2.91 5.99
C GLU A 100 -2.10 4.05 5.81
N ILE A 101 -0.92 3.77 5.23
CA ILE A 101 0.10 4.79 4.94
C ILE A 101 -0.47 5.89 4.04
N PHE A 102 -1.13 5.49 2.95
CA PHE A 102 -1.73 6.43 2.00
C PHE A 102 -2.73 7.37 2.68
N LEU A 103 -3.65 6.82 3.48
CA LEU A 103 -4.69 7.61 4.16
C LEU A 103 -4.10 8.55 5.21
N ARG A 104 -3.09 8.10 5.97
CA ARG A 104 -2.39 8.95 6.95
C ARG A 104 -1.67 10.12 6.27
N LEU A 105 -0.99 9.87 5.16
CA LEU A 105 -0.33 10.92 4.39
C LEU A 105 -1.32 11.94 3.84
N LEU A 106 -2.48 11.50 3.33
CA LEU A 106 -3.54 12.42 2.87
C LEU A 106 -4.16 13.23 4.02
N ASN A 107 -4.16 12.68 5.23
CA ASN A 107 -4.61 13.39 6.44
C ASN A 107 -3.55 14.35 7.01
N GLY A 108 -2.40 14.48 6.35
CA GLY A 108 -1.31 15.36 6.78
C GLY A 108 -0.49 14.83 7.95
N GLU A 109 -0.60 13.52 8.24
CA GLU A 109 0.17 12.90 9.32
C GLU A 109 1.62 12.66 8.89
N ILE A 110 2.55 12.78 9.87
CA ILE A 110 3.92 12.33 9.71
C ILE A 110 3.96 10.82 9.93
N VAL A 111 4.27 10.09 8.88
CA VAL A 111 4.31 8.62 8.90
C VAL A 111 5.74 8.14 9.17
N ASN A 112 5.88 7.24 10.13
CA ASN A 112 7.12 6.49 10.38
C ASN A 112 6.78 5.02 10.65
N SER A 113 7.79 4.14 10.62
CA SER A 113 7.60 2.70 10.76
C SER A 113 6.99 2.25 12.09
N ASN A 114 7.05 3.10 13.12
CA ASN A 114 6.52 2.76 14.45
C ASN A 114 5.00 2.92 14.54
N VAL A 115 4.41 3.76 13.67
CA VAL A 115 2.96 4.01 13.67
C VAL A 115 2.20 3.16 12.64
N ILE A 116 2.92 2.41 11.81
CA ILE A 116 2.32 1.48 10.85
C ILE A 116 1.94 0.20 11.60
N ARG A 117 0.73 -0.29 11.34
CA ARG A 117 0.28 -1.54 11.94
C ARG A 117 1.23 -2.69 11.58
N LYS A 118 1.59 -3.47 12.58
CA LYS A 118 2.37 -4.69 12.37
C LYS A 118 1.48 -5.78 11.81
N THR A 119 1.95 -6.47 10.79
CA THR A 119 1.26 -7.65 10.27
C THR A 119 1.55 -8.83 11.19
N VAL A 120 0.48 -9.44 11.71
CA VAL A 120 0.54 -10.68 12.47
C VAL A 120 -0.37 -11.67 11.79
N LEU A 121 0.20 -12.75 11.27
CA LEU A 121 -0.57 -13.83 10.67
C LEU A 121 -1.04 -14.81 11.74
N THR A 122 -2.29 -15.22 11.62
CA THR A 122 -2.95 -16.23 12.44
C THR A 122 -3.71 -17.18 11.53
N ARG A 123 -4.22 -18.29 12.07
CA ARG A 123 -5.05 -19.23 11.31
C ARG A 123 -6.19 -18.56 10.54
N SER A 124 -6.79 -17.52 11.11
CA SER A 124 -7.93 -16.79 10.50
C SER A 124 -7.60 -16.06 9.19
N ASN A 125 -6.33 -15.87 8.87
CA ASN A 125 -5.89 -15.26 7.61
C ASN A 125 -5.89 -16.23 6.43
N PHE A 126 -6.07 -17.53 6.69
CA PHE A 126 -5.95 -18.60 5.70
C PHE A 126 -7.28 -19.29 5.45
N ARG A 127 -7.49 -19.79 4.25
CA ARG A 127 -8.72 -20.46 3.83
C ARG A 127 -8.83 -21.87 4.38
N SER A 128 -7.70 -22.57 4.52
CA SER A 128 -7.64 -23.96 5.00
C SER A 128 -6.66 -24.12 6.16
N ASP A 129 -6.81 -25.21 6.93
CA ASP A 129 -5.85 -25.60 7.96
C ASP A 129 -4.52 -26.01 7.34
N GLU A 130 -4.57 -26.61 6.15
CA GLU A 130 -3.39 -27.02 5.40
C GLU A 130 -2.51 -25.80 5.03
N ASP A 131 -3.12 -24.73 4.50
CA ASP A 131 -2.37 -23.51 4.19
C ASP A 131 -1.68 -22.93 5.45
N TRP A 132 -2.41 -22.91 6.57
CA TRP A 132 -1.84 -22.44 7.84
C TRP A 132 -0.71 -23.34 8.34
N GLN A 133 -0.89 -24.68 8.28
CA GLN A 133 0.14 -25.64 8.67
C GLN A 133 1.42 -25.50 7.82
N ASN A 134 1.27 -25.27 6.53
CA ASN A 134 2.41 -25.03 5.63
C ASN A 134 3.23 -23.81 6.07
N VAL A 135 2.56 -22.73 6.47
CA VAL A 135 3.25 -21.53 6.98
C VAL A 135 3.93 -21.81 8.32
N GLN A 136 3.28 -22.54 9.22
CA GLN A 136 3.89 -22.93 10.50
C GLN A 136 5.13 -23.80 10.29
N ASN A 137 5.08 -24.75 9.37
CA ASN A 137 6.23 -25.60 9.02
C ASN A 137 7.39 -24.77 8.45
N ALA A 138 7.10 -23.79 7.60
CA ALA A 138 8.11 -22.86 7.09
C ALA A 138 8.77 -22.02 8.19
N VAL A 139 8.02 -21.64 9.23
CA VAL A 139 8.59 -20.94 10.42
C VAL A 139 9.47 -21.88 11.22
N ILE A 140 9.02 -23.12 11.45
CA ILE A 140 9.81 -24.15 12.16
C ILE A 140 11.15 -24.38 11.44
N GLU A 141 11.12 -24.50 10.12
CA GLU A 141 12.31 -24.67 9.29
C GLU A 141 13.24 -23.47 9.37
N ARG A 142 12.70 -22.25 9.12
CA ARG A 142 13.50 -21.02 9.10
C ARG A 142 14.16 -20.72 10.44
N ASP A 143 13.40 -20.85 11.53
CA ASP A 143 13.82 -20.40 12.87
C ASP A 143 14.37 -21.55 13.73
N SER A 144 14.39 -22.79 13.21
CA SER A 144 14.85 -24.01 13.91
C SER A 144 14.17 -24.23 15.27
N ILE A 145 12.86 -23.95 15.34
CA ILE A 145 12.06 -24.12 16.56
C ILE A 145 11.31 -25.46 16.57
N SER A 146 10.97 -25.97 17.76
CA SER A 146 10.32 -27.29 17.90
C SER A 146 8.79 -27.23 17.89
N ASN A 147 8.21 -26.06 18.16
CA ASN A 147 6.77 -25.92 18.35
C ASN A 147 6.15 -25.00 17.27
N SER A 148 4.98 -25.39 16.78
CA SER A 148 4.20 -24.58 15.86
C SER A 148 3.73 -23.27 16.52
N PRO A 149 4.04 -22.09 15.98
CA PRO A 149 3.60 -20.84 16.55
C PRO A 149 2.09 -20.62 16.31
N ALA A 150 1.39 -20.10 17.32
CA ALA A 150 -0.03 -19.72 17.21
C ALA A 150 -0.23 -18.43 16.40
N SER A 151 0.80 -17.60 16.30
CA SER A 151 0.81 -16.37 15.52
C SER A 151 2.21 -16.09 15.00
N ILE A 152 2.30 -15.47 13.82
CA ILE A 152 3.55 -15.19 13.12
C ILE A 152 3.63 -13.70 12.85
N PRO A 153 4.43 -12.95 13.63
CA PRO A 153 4.68 -11.54 13.33
C PRO A 153 5.61 -11.41 12.13
N LEU A 154 5.24 -10.55 11.20
CA LEU A 154 6.05 -10.24 10.03
C LEU A 154 6.49 -8.79 10.05
N PRO A 155 7.75 -8.50 9.63
CA PRO A 155 8.22 -7.13 9.55
C PRO A 155 7.49 -6.37 8.44
N THR A 156 7.22 -5.07 8.69
CA THR A 156 6.61 -4.20 7.69
C THR A 156 7.37 -4.18 6.36
N ARG A 157 6.66 -3.98 5.28
CA ARG A 157 7.23 -3.73 3.95
C ARG A 157 7.72 -2.30 3.80
N TYR A 158 7.13 -1.39 4.55
CA TYR A 158 7.39 0.03 4.43
C TYR A 158 8.22 0.51 5.62
N VAL A 159 9.48 0.84 5.35
CA VAL A 159 10.39 1.38 6.36
C VAL A 159 10.66 2.84 6.07
N PHE A 160 10.16 3.71 6.94
CA PHE A 160 10.41 5.15 6.86
C PHE A 160 11.43 5.54 7.93
N LYS A 161 12.49 6.25 7.52
CA LYS A 161 13.40 6.93 8.44
C LYS A 161 12.89 8.35 8.63
N ALA A 162 12.49 8.69 9.86
CA ALA A 162 12.19 10.06 10.19
C ALA A 162 13.46 10.92 10.03
N LEU A 163 13.35 12.04 9.32
CA LEU A 163 14.41 13.04 9.34
C LEU A 163 14.44 13.64 10.75
N LYS A 164 15.58 13.51 11.44
CA LYS A 164 15.76 14.08 12.79
C LYS A 164 15.78 15.61 12.79
N LYS A 165 16.18 16.21 11.67
CA LYS A 165 16.14 17.66 11.42
C LYS A 165 15.94 17.90 9.93
N ILE A 166 15.11 18.86 9.59
CA ILE A 166 15.07 19.43 8.25
C ILE A 166 16.37 20.24 8.09
N PRO A 167 17.17 20.00 7.05
CA PRO A 167 18.35 20.81 6.78
C PRO A 167 17.96 22.29 6.67
N LYS A 168 18.77 23.17 7.24
CA LYS A 168 18.47 24.61 7.27
C LYS A 168 18.43 25.26 5.87
N ASP A 169 19.05 24.62 4.92
CA ASP A 169 19.10 25.00 3.51
C ASP A 169 17.87 24.55 2.69
N TRP A 170 16.90 23.88 3.32
CA TRP A 170 15.65 23.48 2.69
C TRP A 170 14.46 24.38 3.09
N THR A 171 14.72 25.37 3.92
CA THR A 171 13.76 26.40 4.30
C THR A 171 14.14 27.73 3.65
#